data_40e6c12ce85265d31e4d0512ef98793b
#
_entry.id   40e6c12ce85265d31e4d0512ef98793b
#
_cell.length_a   1.000
_cell.length_b   1.000
_cell.length_c   1.000
_cell.angle_alpha   90.00
_cell.angle_beta   90.00
_cell.angle_gamma   90.00
#
_symmetry.space_group_name_H-M   'P 1'
#
loop_
_entity.id
_entity.type
_entity.pdbx_description
1 polymer ?
#
loop_
_entity_poly.entity_id
_entity_poly.type
_entity_poly.pdbx_seq_one_letter_code
_entity_poly.pdbx_strand_id
1 'polypeptide(L)'
;SSLDELSGLPNIVYLDRGESYEDDRLRVNAFGSTDMGVSYLVTAEGKTIFHAGDLNNWHWRDESTEEEVREAETAYLSELYYMKRTIKSIDVAMFPVDARLGKDYMRGAEQFVGEFNVGMFVPMHFYPVVRKAESFAPIAKRYGTEFVLLSSTGDSVII
;
A
#
# COMPACT_ATOMS: atom_id res chain seq x y z
N SER A 1 -4.50 24.96 9.33
CA SER A 1 -4.70 23.52 9.15
C SER A 1 -3.74 22.77 10.05
N SER A 2 -4.05 21.54 10.42
CA SER A 2 -3.19 20.71 11.30
C SER A 2 -1.78 20.47 10.73
N LEU A 3 -1.58 20.64 9.44
CA LEU A 3 -0.28 20.52 8.77
C LEU A 3 0.63 21.74 9.05
N ASP A 4 0.06 22.94 9.16
CA ASP A 4 0.84 24.15 9.43
C ASP A 4 1.42 24.16 10.86
N GLU A 5 0.71 23.51 11.81
CA GLU A 5 1.17 23.36 13.20
C GLU A 5 2.36 22.38 13.31
N LEU A 6 2.45 21.40 12.40
CA LEU A 6 3.53 20.41 12.39
C LEU A 6 4.77 20.90 11.63
N SER A 7 4.63 21.86 10.72
CA SER A 7 5.73 22.33 9.84
C SER A 7 6.92 22.97 10.57
N GLY A 8 6.77 23.31 11.84
CA GLY A 8 7.84 23.88 12.67
C GLY A 8 8.51 22.91 13.65
N LEU A 9 8.11 21.64 13.67
CA LEU A 9 8.68 20.66 14.59
C LEU A 9 10.02 20.10 14.04
N PRO A 10 11.10 20.09 14.84
CA PRO A 10 12.43 19.74 14.35
C PRO A 10 12.64 18.27 13.94
N ASN A 11 11.63 17.41 14.19
CA ASN A 11 11.73 15.96 13.97
C ASN A 11 10.77 15.47 12.87
N ILE A 12 10.17 16.37 12.10
CA ILE A 12 9.24 16.02 11.03
C ILE A 12 9.88 16.36 9.69
N VAL A 13 9.92 15.35 8.83
CA VAL A 13 10.32 15.50 7.42
C VAL A 13 9.11 15.20 6.55
N TYR A 14 8.75 16.16 5.71
CA TYR A 14 7.70 15.98 4.71
C TYR A 14 8.33 15.48 3.40
N LEU A 15 7.70 14.51 2.79
CA LEU A 15 8.14 13.96 1.52
C LEU A 15 6.95 13.94 0.54
N ASP A 16 7.15 14.55 -0.61
CA ASP A 16 6.24 14.44 -1.74
C ASP A 16 6.65 13.28 -2.67
N ARG A 17 5.77 12.92 -3.59
CA ARG A 17 6.00 11.86 -4.58
C ARG A 17 7.34 12.07 -5.31
N GLY A 18 8.19 11.07 -5.27
CA GLY A 18 9.51 11.07 -5.90
C GLY A 18 10.64 11.57 -4.99
N GLU A 19 10.32 12.09 -3.81
CA GLU A 19 11.32 12.51 -2.83
C GLU A 19 11.78 11.34 -1.95
N SER A 20 12.91 11.54 -1.29
CA SER A 20 13.47 10.56 -0.36
C SER A 20 14.15 11.25 0.82
N TYR A 21 14.16 10.54 1.96
CA TYR A 21 14.95 10.88 3.14
C TYR A 21 15.89 9.74 3.46
N GLU A 22 17.07 10.04 3.95
CA GLU A 22 18.05 9.03 4.39
C GLU A 22 18.87 9.56 5.57
N ASP A 23 19.08 8.71 6.55
CA ASP A 23 19.99 8.93 7.67
C ASP A 23 20.85 7.66 7.92
N ASP A 24 21.52 7.57 9.07
CA ASP A 24 22.38 6.44 9.44
C ASP A 24 21.61 5.15 9.80
N ARG A 25 20.29 5.18 9.92
CA ARG A 25 19.43 4.09 10.34
C ARG A 25 18.49 3.59 9.27
N LEU A 26 17.94 4.50 8.48
CA LEU A 26 16.90 4.17 7.50
C LEU A 26 16.93 5.06 6.27
N ARG A 27 16.34 4.55 5.22
CA ARG A 27 15.99 5.30 4.02
C ARG A 27 14.50 5.22 3.76
N VAL A 28 13.87 6.34 3.41
CA VAL A 28 12.47 6.42 3.01
C VAL A 28 12.38 6.96 1.59
N ASN A 29 11.68 6.25 0.72
CA ASN A 29 11.30 6.74 -0.60
C ASN A 29 9.80 6.97 -0.63
N ALA A 30 9.36 8.14 -1.07
CA ALA A 30 7.95 8.47 -1.24
C ALA A 30 7.50 8.24 -2.69
N PHE A 31 6.38 7.56 -2.86
CA PHE A 31 5.71 7.34 -4.13
C PHE A 31 4.31 7.95 -4.07
N GLY A 32 3.61 7.98 -5.21
CA GLY A 32 2.28 8.55 -5.26
C GLY A 32 1.21 7.72 -4.54
N SER A 33 0.02 8.29 -4.55
CA SER A 33 -1.21 7.64 -4.14
C SER A 33 -2.27 7.84 -5.24
N THR A 34 -3.32 7.07 -5.19
CA THR A 34 -4.51 7.21 -6.06
C THR A 34 -5.70 7.80 -5.31
N ASP A 35 -5.49 8.22 -4.08
CA ASP A 35 -6.40 8.98 -3.24
C ASP A 35 -5.57 9.98 -2.41
N MET A 36 -5.66 10.00 -1.10
CA MET A 36 -4.97 10.98 -0.27
C MET A 36 -3.49 10.62 -0.04
N GLY A 37 -2.64 11.65 0.02
CA GLY A 37 -1.25 11.56 0.47
C GLY A 37 -0.31 10.84 -0.49
N VAL A 38 0.59 10.05 0.08
CA VAL A 38 1.66 9.32 -0.60
C VAL A 38 1.81 7.92 -0.03
N SER A 39 2.50 7.05 -0.74
CA SER A 39 2.94 5.75 -0.25
C SER A 39 4.44 5.76 0.02
N TYR A 40 4.91 4.91 0.93
CA TYR A 40 6.31 4.90 1.37
C TYR A 40 6.94 3.53 1.26
N LEU A 41 8.18 3.49 0.78
CA LEU A 41 9.10 2.36 0.96
C LEU A 41 10.15 2.75 2.00
N VAL A 42 10.15 2.07 3.12
CA VAL A 42 11.15 2.22 4.18
C VAL A 42 12.15 1.08 4.07
N THR A 43 13.43 1.41 4.00
CA THR A 43 14.55 0.45 4.07
C THR A 43 15.30 0.67 5.38
N ALA A 44 15.35 -0.35 6.21
CA ALA A 44 16.05 -0.33 7.49
C ALA A 44 16.60 -1.72 7.81
N GLU A 45 17.80 -1.81 8.35
CA GLU A 45 18.43 -3.08 8.77
C GLU A 45 18.44 -4.17 7.67
N GLY A 46 18.55 -3.76 6.40
CA GLY A 46 18.52 -4.66 5.25
C GLY A 46 17.14 -5.19 4.85
N LYS A 47 16.07 -4.70 5.47
CA LYS A 47 14.67 -5.02 5.18
C LYS A 47 13.96 -3.87 4.49
N THR A 48 12.97 -4.20 3.67
CA THR A 48 12.12 -3.24 2.97
C THR A 48 10.66 -3.39 3.40
N ILE A 49 10.08 -2.30 3.87
CA ILE A 49 8.68 -2.23 4.31
C ILE A 49 7.97 -1.21 3.44
N PHE A 50 6.92 -1.63 2.74
CA PHE A 50 6.08 -0.76 1.94
C PHE A 50 4.78 -0.48 2.69
N HIS A 51 4.44 0.79 2.84
CA HIS A 51 3.16 1.25 3.36
C HIS A 51 2.40 1.98 2.26
N ALA A 52 1.32 1.38 1.78
CA ALA A 52 0.58 1.90 0.64
C ALA A 52 -0.14 3.23 0.91
N GLY A 53 -0.40 3.57 2.19
CA GLY A 53 -1.34 4.67 2.47
C GLY A 53 -2.68 4.38 1.81
N ASP A 54 -3.17 5.33 1.01
CA ASP A 54 -4.41 5.20 0.25
C ASP A 54 -4.16 4.81 -1.23
N LEU A 55 -2.97 4.29 -1.56
CA LEU A 55 -2.70 3.75 -2.89
C LEU A 55 -3.49 2.45 -3.10
N ASN A 56 -4.40 2.44 -4.05
CA ASN A 56 -5.18 1.26 -4.43
C ASN A 56 -5.83 1.48 -5.81
N ASN A 57 -6.38 0.42 -6.41
CA ASN A 57 -7.28 0.53 -7.55
C ASN A 57 -8.69 0.85 -7.04
N TRP A 58 -8.99 2.15 -6.86
CA TRP A 58 -10.28 2.64 -6.37
C TRP A 58 -11.34 2.67 -7.48
N HIS A 59 -11.62 1.52 -8.09
CA HIS A 59 -12.48 1.39 -9.27
C HIS A 59 -13.97 1.59 -9.01
N TRP A 60 -14.45 1.44 -7.78
CA TRP A 60 -15.88 1.58 -7.37
C TRP A 60 -16.86 1.02 -8.41
N ARG A 61 -16.55 -0.19 -8.94
CA ARG A 61 -17.19 -0.77 -10.14
C ARG A 61 -18.72 -0.83 -10.06
N ASP A 62 -19.27 -1.04 -8.88
CA ASP A 62 -20.73 -1.16 -8.70
C ASP A 62 -21.44 0.21 -8.75
N GLU A 63 -20.70 1.33 -8.69
CA GLU A 63 -21.21 2.70 -8.63
C GLU A 63 -20.69 3.59 -9.76
N SER A 64 -19.66 3.17 -10.47
CA SER A 64 -18.97 3.93 -11.51
C SER A 64 -19.32 3.45 -12.91
N THR A 65 -19.16 4.33 -13.88
CA THR A 65 -19.18 3.97 -15.30
C THR A 65 -17.96 3.13 -15.68
N GLU A 66 -18.04 2.42 -16.80
CA GLU A 66 -16.88 1.66 -17.30
C GLU A 66 -15.68 2.55 -17.63
N GLU A 67 -15.91 3.80 -18.01
CA GLU A 67 -14.84 4.77 -18.28
C GLU A 67 -14.12 5.16 -16.99
N GLU A 68 -14.86 5.53 -15.94
CA GLU A 68 -14.29 5.85 -14.63
C GLU A 68 -13.54 4.67 -14.02
N VAL A 69 -14.03 3.44 -14.19
CA VAL A 69 -13.34 2.22 -13.76
C VAL A 69 -11.99 2.06 -14.49
N ARG A 70 -11.96 2.31 -15.80
CA ARG A 70 -10.72 2.24 -16.59
C ARG A 70 -9.74 3.35 -16.22
N GLU A 71 -10.22 4.55 -15.96
CA GLU A 71 -9.41 5.68 -15.52
C GLU A 71 -8.75 5.39 -14.17
N ALA A 72 -9.52 4.92 -13.18
CA ALA A 72 -9.02 4.54 -11.87
C ALA A 72 -7.94 3.44 -11.97
N GLU A 73 -8.19 2.40 -12.76
CA GLU A 73 -7.22 1.32 -12.98
C GLU A 73 -5.96 1.82 -13.70
N THR A 74 -6.11 2.67 -14.69
CA THR A 74 -4.98 3.24 -15.45
C THR A 74 -4.10 4.10 -14.53
N ALA A 75 -4.70 4.95 -13.72
CA ALA A 75 -3.98 5.77 -12.75
C ALA A 75 -3.20 4.90 -11.75
N TYR A 76 -3.84 3.88 -11.21
CA TYR A 76 -3.23 2.95 -10.28
C TYR A 76 -2.07 2.17 -10.91
N LEU A 77 -2.27 1.54 -12.06
CA LEU A 77 -1.22 0.79 -12.75
C LEU A 77 -0.05 1.69 -13.17
N SER A 78 -0.31 2.93 -13.56
CA SER A 78 0.74 3.90 -13.89
C SER A 78 1.64 4.18 -12.70
N GLU A 79 1.07 4.26 -11.49
CA GLU A 79 1.88 4.42 -10.27
C GLU A 79 2.69 3.16 -9.95
N LEU A 80 2.11 1.96 -10.11
CA LEU A 80 2.88 0.72 -9.94
C LEU A 80 4.07 0.64 -10.92
N TYR A 81 3.87 1.00 -12.18
CA TYR A 81 4.97 1.04 -13.18
C TYR A 81 6.04 2.08 -12.81
N TYR A 82 5.65 3.23 -12.29
CA TYR A 82 6.59 4.21 -11.78
C TYR A 82 7.43 3.63 -10.62
N MET A 83 6.79 2.97 -9.65
CA MET A 83 7.43 2.34 -8.51
C MET A 83 8.40 1.24 -8.92
N LYS A 84 8.08 0.43 -9.93
CA LYS A 84 8.94 -0.68 -10.43
C LYS A 84 10.30 -0.20 -10.94
N ARG A 85 10.46 1.06 -11.24
CA ARG A 85 11.77 1.64 -11.63
C ARG A 85 12.76 1.63 -10.48
N THR A 86 12.27 1.65 -9.24
CA THR A 86 13.06 1.71 -8.01
C THR A 86 12.93 0.43 -7.18
N ILE A 87 11.71 -0.12 -7.05
CA ILE A 87 11.39 -1.26 -6.18
C ILE A 87 11.59 -2.56 -6.96
N LYS A 88 12.44 -3.46 -6.44
CA LYS A 88 12.66 -4.81 -7.00
C LYS A 88 11.95 -5.89 -6.20
N SER A 89 12.00 -5.79 -4.87
CA SER A 89 11.35 -6.70 -3.94
C SER A 89 10.92 -5.94 -2.69
N ILE A 90 9.95 -6.47 -1.98
CA ILE A 90 9.39 -5.91 -0.75
C ILE A 90 9.31 -7.03 0.27
N ASP A 91 9.97 -6.87 1.42
CA ASP A 91 9.88 -7.89 2.49
C ASP A 91 8.50 -7.88 3.13
N VAL A 92 7.95 -6.69 3.43
CA VAL A 92 6.60 -6.54 3.99
C VAL A 92 5.85 -5.45 3.24
N ALA A 93 4.64 -5.75 2.76
CA ALA A 93 3.72 -4.76 2.20
C ALA A 93 2.48 -4.62 3.08
N MET A 94 2.22 -3.41 3.56
CA MET A 94 0.99 -3.01 4.22
C MET A 94 0.09 -2.34 3.18
N PHE A 95 -1.03 -3.00 2.80
CA PHE A 95 -1.78 -2.61 1.61
C PHE A 95 -3.31 -2.70 1.81
N PRO A 96 -4.10 -1.76 1.23
CA PRO A 96 -5.55 -1.75 1.37
C PRO A 96 -6.25 -2.99 0.79
N VAL A 97 -7.14 -3.59 1.59
CA VAL A 97 -8.12 -4.60 1.16
C VAL A 97 -9.49 -4.13 1.63
N ASP A 98 -10.10 -3.22 0.90
CA ASP A 98 -11.27 -2.46 1.33
C ASP A 98 -12.57 -2.99 0.70
N ALA A 99 -13.34 -3.71 1.49
CA ALA A 99 -14.59 -4.32 1.05
C ALA A 99 -15.69 -3.31 0.63
N ARG A 100 -15.52 -2.01 0.93
CA ARG A 100 -16.43 -0.95 0.48
C ARG A 100 -16.43 -0.79 -1.03
N LEU A 101 -15.34 -1.18 -1.70
CA LEU A 101 -15.24 -1.21 -3.17
C LEU A 101 -16.25 -2.14 -3.86
N GLY A 102 -17.01 -2.95 -3.10
CA GLY A 102 -17.99 -3.86 -3.67
C GLY A 102 -17.36 -5.07 -4.35
N LYS A 103 -17.82 -5.42 -5.57
CA LYS A 103 -17.21 -6.48 -6.37
C LYS A 103 -15.75 -6.16 -6.67
N ASP A 104 -14.94 -7.20 -6.78
CA ASP A 104 -13.52 -7.09 -7.13
C ASP A 104 -12.69 -6.23 -6.15
N TYR A 105 -13.15 -6.04 -4.91
CA TYR A 105 -12.46 -5.20 -3.91
C TYR A 105 -11.00 -5.62 -3.65
N MET A 106 -10.63 -6.85 -3.98
CA MET A 106 -9.26 -7.37 -3.85
C MET A 106 -8.39 -7.11 -5.10
N ARG A 107 -8.97 -6.54 -6.17
CA ARG A 107 -8.29 -6.36 -7.46
C ARG A 107 -7.00 -5.57 -7.36
N GLY A 108 -7.00 -4.43 -6.65
CA GLY A 108 -5.81 -3.62 -6.48
C GLY A 108 -4.69 -4.35 -5.73
N ALA A 109 -5.03 -5.05 -4.65
CA ALA A 109 -4.09 -5.87 -3.90
C ALA A 109 -3.53 -7.03 -4.74
N GLU A 110 -4.37 -7.70 -5.55
CA GLU A 110 -3.93 -8.77 -6.45
C GLU A 110 -2.99 -8.23 -7.53
N GLN A 111 -3.32 -7.11 -8.16
CA GLN A 111 -2.44 -6.45 -9.12
C GLN A 111 -1.08 -6.08 -8.49
N PHE A 112 -1.09 -5.60 -7.24
CA PHE A 112 0.13 -5.25 -6.52
C PHE A 112 1.06 -6.45 -6.31
N VAL A 113 0.56 -7.56 -5.75
CA VAL A 113 1.38 -8.77 -5.55
C VAL A 113 1.73 -9.48 -6.86
N GLY A 114 1.02 -9.19 -7.95
CA GLY A 114 1.34 -9.65 -9.29
C GLY A 114 2.50 -8.86 -9.94
N GLU A 115 2.65 -7.59 -9.57
CA GLU A 115 3.67 -6.70 -10.13
C GLU A 115 4.98 -6.68 -9.31
N PHE A 116 4.91 -6.96 -8.01
CA PHE A 116 6.06 -6.95 -7.11
C PHE A 116 6.28 -8.31 -6.46
N ASN A 117 7.56 -8.64 -6.24
CA ASN A 117 7.93 -9.78 -5.38
C ASN A 117 7.76 -9.36 -3.92
N VAL A 118 6.65 -9.77 -3.29
CA VAL A 118 6.29 -9.43 -1.91
C VAL A 118 6.48 -10.64 -1.02
N GLY A 119 7.32 -10.54 -0.01
CA GLY A 119 7.54 -11.61 0.98
C GLY A 119 6.32 -11.82 1.87
N MET A 120 5.84 -10.74 2.48
CA MET A 120 4.71 -10.75 3.42
C MET A 120 3.71 -9.64 3.07
N PHE A 121 2.44 -9.97 3.08
CA PHE A 121 1.34 -9.03 2.85
C PHE A 121 0.52 -8.85 4.13
N VAL A 122 0.40 -7.61 4.59
CA VAL A 122 -0.41 -7.22 5.76
C VAL A 122 -1.55 -6.32 5.26
N PRO A 123 -2.81 -6.77 5.35
CA PRO A 123 -3.92 -5.98 4.87
C PRO A 123 -4.18 -4.76 5.76
N MET A 124 -4.63 -3.67 5.15
CA MET A 124 -5.12 -2.45 5.78
C MET A 124 -6.52 -2.11 5.25
N HIS A 125 -7.16 -1.06 5.76
CA HIS A 125 -8.47 -0.55 5.31
C HIS A 125 -9.64 -1.55 5.40
N PHE A 126 -9.53 -2.62 6.17
CA PHE A 126 -10.54 -3.68 6.23
C PHE A 126 -11.57 -3.51 7.35
N TYR A 127 -11.39 -2.55 8.24
CA TYR A 127 -12.31 -2.34 9.36
C TYR A 127 -13.66 -1.79 8.87
N PRO A 128 -14.81 -2.28 9.40
CA PRO A 128 -14.94 -3.28 10.47
C PRO A 128 -15.02 -4.75 9.99
N VAL A 129 -14.78 -5.06 8.73
CA VAL A 129 -15.08 -6.37 8.13
C VAL A 129 -13.82 -7.22 7.97
N VAL A 130 -13.25 -7.67 9.09
CA VAL A 130 -12.00 -8.48 9.14
C VAL A 130 -12.02 -9.69 8.21
N ARG A 131 -13.13 -10.44 8.15
CA ARG A 131 -13.26 -11.63 7.26
C ARG A 131 -13.06 -11.33 5.79
N LYS A 132 -13.34 -10.12 5.36
CA LYS A 132 -13.12 -9.70 3.98
C LYS A 132 -11.63 -9.56 3.67
N ALA A 133 -10.83 -9.12 4.62
CA ALA A 133 -9.38 -9.11 4.47
C ALA A 133 -8.80 -10.52 4.41
N GLU A 134 -9.27 -11.44 5.25
CA GLU A 134 -8.84 -12.85 5.25
C GLU A 134 -9.07 -13.53 3.89
N SER A 135 -10.08 -13.12 3.15
CA SER A 135 -10.38 -13.66 1.81
C SER A 135 -9.25 -13.41 0.80
N PHE A 136 -8.31 -12.52 1.08
CA PHE A 136 -7.13 -12.30 0.23
C PHE A 136 -6.02 -13.34 0.43
N ALA A 137 -5.99 -14.07 1.54
CA ALA A 137 -4.94 -15.02 1.86
C ALA A 137 -4.67 -16.08 0.75
N PRO A 138 -5.69 -16.71 0.13
CA PRO A 138 -5.47 -17.65 -0.98
C PRO A 138 -4.87 -16.97 -2.22
N ILE A 139 -5.21 -15.71 -2.46
CA ILE A 139 -4.67 -14.93 -3.58
C ILE A 139 -3.18 -14.65 -3.33
N ALA A 140 -2.83 -14.08 -2.18
CA ALA A 140 -1.44 -13.83 -1.79
C ALA A 140 -0.58 -15.10 -1.95
N LYS A 141 -1.07 -16.24 -1.46
CA LYS A 141 -0.38 -17.55 -1.58
C LYS A 141 -0.11 -17.95 -3.03
N ARG A 142 -1.02 -17.70 -3.97
CA ARG A 142 -0.80 -18.00 -5.40
C ARG A 142 0.39 -17.23 -5.99
N TYR A 143 0.67 -16.04 -5.46
CA TYR A 143 1.82 -15.23 -5.86
C TYR A 143 3.09 -15.50 -5.02
N GLY A 144 3.06 -16.50 -4.14
CA GLY A 144 4.19 -16.85 -3.27
C GLY A 144 4.38 -15.89 -2.08
N THR A 145 3.35 -15.11 -1.76
CA THR A 145 3.35 -14.10 -0.70
C THR A 145 2.72 -14.68 0.56
N GLU A 146 3.38 -14.56 1.71
CA GLU A 146 2.81 -14.86 3.01
C GLU A 146 1.74 -13.82 3.37
N PHE A 147 0.60 -14.26 3.87
CA PHE A 147 -0.48 -13.38 4.33
C PHE A 147 -0.51 -13.33 5.86
N VAL A 148 -0.40 -12.15 6.45
CA VAL A 148 -0.45 -11.95 7.90
C VAL A 148 -1.51 -10.92 8.25
N LEU A 149 -2.51 -11.31 9.02
CA LEU A 149 -3.57 -10.43 9.51
C LEU A 149 -3.24 -9.91 10.91
N LEU A 150 -3.06 -8.62 11.04
CA LEU A 150 -2.97 -7.92 12.32
C LEU A 150 -4.32 -7.24 12.59
N SER A 151 -5.18 -7.87 13.35
CA SER A 151 -6.59 -7.46 13.53
C SER A 151 -6.90 -6.88 14.90
N SER A 152 -5.99 -7.00 15.83
CA SER A 152 -6.18 -6.58 17.24
C SER A 152 -5.03 -5.67 17.68
N THR A 153 -5.34 -4.78 18.61
CA THR A 153 -4.31 -3.94 19.25
C THR A 153 -3.27 -4.81 19.94
N GLY A 154 -2.01 -4.60 19.63
CA GLY A 154 -0.88 -5.36 20.15
C GLY A 154 -0.46 -6.55 19.32
N ASP A 155 -1.19 -6.91 18.25
CA ASP A 155 -0.72 -7.88 17.28
C ASP A 155 0.59 -7.41 16.65
N SER A 156 1.52 -8.34 16.48
CA SER A 156 2.84 -8.07 15.91
C SER A 156 3.36 -9.26 15.11
N VAL A 157 4.25 -8.98 14.19
CA VAL A 157 4.99 -9.98 13.42
C VAL A 157 6.47 -9.61 13.41
N ILE A 158 7.33 -10.61 13.43
CA ILE A 158 8.79 -10.43 13.30
C ILE A 158 9.19 -10.76 11.86
N ILE A 159 10.02 -9.92 11.24
CA ILE A 159 10.44 -9.99 9.84
C ILE A 159 11.95 -10.14 9.67
#